data_784130175b15b27c21826e74aacf48fd
#
_entry.id   784130175b15b27c21826e74aacf48fd
#
_cell.length_a   1.000
_cell.length_b   1.000
_cell.length_c   1.000
_cell.angle_alpha   90.00
_cell.angle_beta   90.00
_cell.angle_gamma   90.00
#
_symmetry.space_group_name_H-M   'P 1'
#
loop_
_entity.id
_entity.type
_entity.pdbx_description
1 polymer ?
#
loop_
_entity_poly.entity_id
_entity_poly.type
_entity_poly.pdbx_seq_one_letter_code
_entity_poly.pdbx_strand_id
1 'polypeptide(L)'
;MIKVCLLGFDYAVATSITGVVDLLSTAGTAWNYFQGRNLEPKFDVRVATAGGRPIRCLNNMVLDAHLDFRSIGQVDMLIVPSIGGDVEKTLHSNPQLISLLKAYASSGTQIISNCTGAFFLAEAGILDGRRATTHWAHADHFRDRYPQVQLIPEQMITSDGPVFCSGGGSAWFDMALYLIQLHISHETAIESAKA
;
A
#
# COMPACT_ATOMS: atom_id res chain seq x y z
N MET A 1 10.54 15.44 -3.39
CA MET A 1 9.31 14.62 -3.47
C MET A 1 9.62 13.21 -2.98
N ILE A 2 8.75 12.66 -2.16
CA ILE A 2 8.81 11.29 -1.67
C ILE A 2 8.38 10.34 -2.79
N LYS A 3 9.20 9.35 -3.11
CA LYS A 3 8.92 8.39 -4.18
C LYS A 3 8.13 7.21 -3.64
N VAL A 4 6.93 7.01 -4.15
CA VAL A 4 6.01 5.95 -3.74
C VAL A 4 5.70 5.03 -4.92
N CYS A 5 5.82 3.73 -4.71
CA CYS A 5 5.41 2.75 -5.70
C CYS A 5 4.35 1.80 -5.12
N LEU A 6 3.19 1.73 -5.79
CA LEU A 6 2.16 0.73 -5.51
C LEU A 6 2.41 -0.50 -6.38
N LEU A 7 2.31 -1.69 -5.76
CA LEU A 7 2.54 -2.97 -6.43
C LEU A 7 1.21 -3.57 -6.91
N GLY A 8 0.90 -3.39 -8.18
CA GLY A 8 -0.35 -3.88 -8.78
C GLY A 8 -0.29 -5.36 -9.16
N PHE A 9 -1.42 -6.06 -8.99
CA PHE A 9 -1.63 -7.46 -9.38
C PHE A 9 -3.11 -7.71 -9.71
N ASP A 10 -3.38 -8.77 -10.47
CA ASP A 10 -4.76 -9.12 -10.82
C ASP A 10 -5.59 -9.46 -9.57
N TYR A 11 -6.87 -9.10 -9.58
CA TYR A 11 -7.82 -9.22 -8.46
C TYR A 11 -7.52 -8.32 -7.26
N ALA A 12 -6.66 -7.32 -7.38
CA ALA A 12 -6.56 -6.28 -6.37
C ALA A 12 -7.89 -5.49 -6.24
N VAL A 13 -8.14 -4.90 -5.09
CA VAL A 13 -9.26 -3.97 -4.90
C VAL A 13 -8.87 -2.63 -5.54
N ALA A 14 -9.59 -2.21 -6.58
CA ALA A 14 -9.24 -1.03 -7.38
C ALA A 14 -9.04 0.24 -6.53
N THR A 15 -9.95 0.51 -5.59
CA THR A 15 -9.87 1.72 -4.74
C THR A 15 -8.65 1.75 -3.82
N SER A 16 -8.13 0.58 -3.42
CA SER A 16 -6.89 0.52 -2.62
C SER A 16 -5.63 0.83 -3.44
N ILE A 17 -5.76 0.95 -4.76
CA ILE A 17 -4.75 1.45 -5.68
C ILE A 17 -5.08 2.89 -6.07
N THR A 18 -6.19 3.09 -6.77
CA THR A 18 -6.54 4.39 -7.37
C THR A 18 -6.73 5.46 -6.30
N GLY A 19 -7.42 5.17 -5.21
CA GLY A 19 -7.63 6.13 -4.14
C GLY A 19 -6.34 6.53 -3.43
N VAL A 20 -5.40 5.59 -3.22
CA VAL A 20 -4.09 5.92 -2.65
C VAL A 20 -3.28 6.76 -3.62
N VAL A 21 -3.31 6.43 -4.93
CA VAL A 21 -2.64 7.23 -5.98
C VAL A 21 -3.19 8.65 -5.98
N ASP A 22 -4.51 8.82 -6.02
CA ASP A 22 -5.15 10.13 -6.06
C ASP A 22 -4.80 10.95 -4.81
N LEU A 23 -4.99 10.37 -3.62
CA LEU A 23 -4.80 11.10 -2.37
C LEU A 23 -3.35 11.55 -2.16
N LEU A 24 -2.37 10.68 -2.41
CA LEU A 24 -0.96 11.03 -2.28
C LEU A 24 -0.52 12.00 -3.39
N SER A 25 -0.99 11.84 -4.63
CA SER A 25 -0.63 12.71 -5.75
C SER A 25 -1.19 14.13 -5.60
N THR A 26 -2.33 14.28 -4.93
CA THR A 26 -2.98 15.57 -4.71
C THR A 26 -2.46 16.31 -3.48
N ALA A 27 -1.68 15.65 -2.61
CA ALA A 27 -1.11 16.28 -1.42
C ALA A 27 -0.19 17.45 -1.77
N GLY A 28 -0.50 18.64 -1.25
CA GLY A 28 0.20 19.89 -1.54
C GLY A 28 -0.12 20.51 -2.90
N THR A 29 -1.05 19.94 -3.67
CA THR A 29 -1.46 20.48 -4.98
C THR A 29 -2.92 20.88 -5.02
N ALA A 30 -3.87 19.97 -4.74
CA ALA A 30 -5.29 20.23 -4.91
C ALA A 30 -5.78 21.38 -4.02
N TRP A 31 -5.49 21.33 -2.73
CA TRP A 31 -5.85 22.42 -1.80
C TRP A 31 -5.20 23.75 -2.21
N ASN A 32 -3.92 23.74 -2.55
CA ASN A 32 -3.21 24.94 -2.99
C ASN A 32 -3.82 25.54 -4.26
N TYR A 33 -4.23 24.69 -5.21
CA TYR A 33 -4.93 25.12 -6.41
C TYR A 33 -6.22 25.89 -6.08
N PHE A 34 -7.08 25.31 -5.21
CA PHE A 34 -8.32 25.95 -4.80
C PHE A 34 -8.12 27.28 -4.02
N GLN A 35 -6.96 27.42 -3.37
CA GLN A 35 -6.59 28.64 -2.64
C GLN A 35 -5.78 29.64 -3.48
N GLY A 36 -5.57 29.38 -4.77
CA GLY A 36 -4.75 30.24 -5.63
C GLY A 36 -3.27 30.33 -5.23
N ARG A 37 -2.76 29.29 -4.54
CA ARG A 37 -1.37 29.19 -4.10
C ARG A 37 -0.52 28.41 -5.12
N ASN A 38 0.81 28.48 -4.98
CA ASN A 38 1.72 27.67 -5.77
C ASN A 38 1.50 26.17 -5.48
N LEU A 39 1.54 25.37 -6.56
CA LEU A 39 1.45 23.91 -6.43
C LEU A 39 2.77 23.35 -5.88
N GLU A 40 2.69 22.56 -4.84
CA GLU A 40 3.84 21.96 -4.18
C GLU A 40 3.67 20.44 -4.04
N PRO A 41 3.81 19.66 -5.13
CA PRO A 41 3.64 18.21 -5.08
C PRO A 41 4.60 17.59 -4.06
N LYS A 42 4.05 16.78 -3.14
CA LYS A 42 4.80 16.17 -2.03
C LYS A 42 5.28 14.76 -2.38
N PHE A 43 4.53 14.03 -3.21
CA PHE A 43 4.81 12.65 -3.58
C PHE A 43 4.90 12.47 -5.10
N ASP A 44 5.82 11.60 -5.55
CA ASP A 44 5.84 11.00 -6.89
C ASP A 44 5.31 9.59 -6.78
N VAL A 45 4.09 9.36 -7.24
CA VAL A 45 3.36 8.10 -7.05
C VAL A 45 3.28 7.34 -8.36
N ARG A 46 3.76 6.10 -8.36
CA ARG A 46 3.76 5.22 -9.51
C ARG A 46 3.09 3.89 -9.17
N VAL A 47 2.47 3.27 -10.16
CA VAL A 47 1.97 1.88 -10.09
C VAL A 47 2.89 1.01 -10.92
N ALA A 48 3.41 -0.06 -10.32
CA ALA A 48 4.23 -1.05 -11.01
C ALA A 48 3.53 -2.41 -11.00
N THR A 49 3.70 -3.17 -12.07
CA THR A 49 3.15 -4.52 -12.22
C THR A 49 4.21 -5.47 -12.80
N ALA A 50 3.96 -6.77 -12.71
CA ALA A 50 4.82 -7.76 -13.34
C ALA A 50 4.79 -7.60 -14.88
N GLY A 51 5.93 -7.27 -15.47
CA GLY A 51 6.09 -7.04 -16.90
C GLY A 51 5.49 -5.70 -17.38
N GLY A 52 5.09 -4.79 -16.49
CA GLY A 52 4.48 -3.51 -16.86
C GLY A 52 3.11 -3.64 -17.52
N ARG A 53 2.47 -4.82 -17.44
CA ARG A 53 1.18 -5.09 -18.08
C ARG A 53 0.02 -4.49 -17.27
N PRO A 54 -1.10 -4.13 -17.92
CA PRO A 54 -2.33 -3.79 -17.21
C PRO A 54 -2.79 -4.94 -16.29
N ILE A 55 -3.43 -4.58 -15.18
CA ILE A 55 -4.04 -5.53 -14.24
C ILE A 55 -5.56 -5.43 -14.30
N ARG A 56 -6.23 -6.56 -14.07
CA ARG A 56 -7.68 -6.62 -13.91
C ARG A 56 -8.05 -6.73 -12.44
N CYS A 57 -8.67 -5.68 -11.92
CA CYS A 57 -9.14 -5.63 -10.54
C CYS A 57 -10.34 -6.55 -10.28
N LEU A 58 -10.68 -6.77 -8.99
CA LEU A 58 -11.81 -7.60 -8.56
C LEU A 58 -13.14 -7.19 -9.23
N ASN A 59 -13.37 -5.88 -9.38
CA ASN A 59 -14.59 -5.31 -10.00
C ASN A 59 -14.52 -5.23 -11.54
N ASN A 60 -13.60 -5.95 -12.17
CA ASN A 60 -13.33 -5.95 -13.62
C ASN A 60 -12.79 -4.64 -14.20
N MET A 61 -12.49 -3.62 -13.40
CA MET A 61 -11.75 -2.46 -13.89
C MET A 61 -10.36 -2.91 -14.32
N VAL A 62 -9.87 -2.31 -15.41
CA VAL A 62 -8.51 -2.51 -15.90
C VAL A 62 -7.72 -1.26 -15.56
N LEU A 63 -6.58 -1.44 -14.92
CA LEU A 63 -5.67 -0.36 -14.56
C LEU A 63 -4.34 -0.57 -15.30
N ASP A 64 -3.88 0.46 -15.97
CA ASP A 64 -2.56 0.49 -16.60
C ASP A 64 -1.47 0.68 -15.55
N ALA A 65 -0.30 0.13 -15.82
CA ALA A 65 0.88 0.33 -15.00
C ALA A 65 1.74 1.48 -15.55
N HIS A 66 2.40 2.20 -14.66
CA HIS A 66 3.45 3.16 -15.02
C HIS A 66 4.79 2.47 -15.28
N LEU A 67 5.05 1.34 -14.58
CA LEU A 67 6.36 0.68 -14.55
C LEU A 67 6.22 -0.86 -14.55
N ASP A 68 7.28 -1.52 -15.03
CA ASP A 68 7.56 -2.94 -14.70
C ASP A 68 8.21 -3.00 -13.29
N PHE A 69 7.96 -4.06 -12.53
CA PHE A 69 8.62 -4.33 -11.25
C PHE A 69 10.14 -4.19 -11.32
N ARG A 70 10.76 -4.58 -12.44
CA ARG A 70 12.21 -4.47 -12.68
C ARG A 70 12.70 -3.03 -12.87
N SER A 71 11.80 -2.10 -13.09
CA SER A 71 12.12 -0.69 -13.39
C SER A 71 11.78 0.27 -12.25
N ILE A 72 11.37 -0.24 -11.06
CA ILE A 72 10.97 0.60 -9.92
C ILE A 72 12.14 1.48 -9.43
N GLY A 73 13.34 0.94 -9.39
CA GLY A 73 14.51 1.66 -8.90
C GLY A 73 14.44 1.96 -7.40
N GLN A 74 15.10 3.03 -6.96
CA GLN A 74 15.07 3.44 -5.55
C GLN A 74 13.79 4.22 -5.25
N VAL A 75 13.05 3.76 -4.24
CA VAL A 75 11.83 4.39 -3.73
C VAL A 75 11.86 4.47 -2.20
N ASP A 76 11.16 5.46 -1.65
CA ASP A 76 11.04 5.65 -0.21
C ASP A 76 9.98 4.72 0.39
N MET A 77 8.92 4.42 -0.39
CA MET A 77 7.80 3.59 0.06
C MET A 77 7.37 2.60 -1.02
N LEU A 78 7.08 1.35 -0.61
CA LEU A 78 6.33 0.38 -1.39
C LEU A 78 4.98 0.12 -0.72
N ILE A 79 3.90 0.18 -1.49
CA ILE A 79 2.54 -0.05 -0.99
C ILE A 79 1.93 -1.26 -1.69
N VAL A 80 1.48 -2.22 -0.89
CA VAL A 80 0.78 -3.42 -1.36
C VAL A 80 -0.72 -3.22 -1.16
N PRO A 81 -1.52 -3.19 -2.23
CA PRO A 81 -2.96 -3.00 -2.16
C PRO A 81 -3.67 -4.25 -1.62
N SER A 82 -4.97 -4.11 -1.37
CA SER A 82 -5.82 -5.19 -0.89
C SER A 82 -6.01 -6.28 -1.95
N ILE A 83 -5.92 -7.54 -1.53
CA ILE A 83 -6.35 -8.70 -2.33
C ILE A 83 -7.88 -8.76 -2.28
N GLY A 84 -8.53 -8.67 -3.42
CA GLY A 84 -9.99 -8.70 -3.51
C GLY A 84 -10.58 -10.08 -3.77
N GLY A 85 -9.75 -11.05 -4.13
CA GLY A 85 -10.16 -12.41 -4.46
C GLY A 85 -9.69 -13.45 -3.46
N ASP A 86 -9.45 -14.65 -3.95
CA ASP A 86 -8.87 -15.76 -3.18
C ASP A 86 -7.41 -15.42 -2.83
N VAL A 87 -7.14 -15.32 -1.52
CA VAL A 87 -5.83 -14.94 -0.98
C VAL A 87 -4.76 -15.95 -1.40
N GLU A 88 -5.01 -17.23 -1.21
CA GLU A 88 -4.04 -18.30 -1.49
C GLU A 88 -3.67 -18.34 -2.97
N LYS A 89 -4.67 -18.32 -3.83
CA LYS A 89 -4.48 -18.29 -5.28
C LYS A 89 -3.70 -17.05 -5.71
N THR A 90 -3.99 -15.89 -5.10
CA THR A 90 -3.32 -14.65 -5.44
C THR A 90 -1.86 -14.66 -5.02
N LEU A 91 -1.53 -15.16 -3.83
CA LEU A 91 -0.15 -15.33 -3.38
C LEU A 91 0.64 -16.25 -4.32
N HIS A 92 0.09 -17.43 -4.63
CA HIS A 92 0.73 -18.40 -5.54
C HIS A 92 0.97 -17.85 -6.95
N SER A 93 0.07 -16.99 -7.43
CA SER A 93 0.18 -16.39 -8.77
C SER A 93 1.17 -15.23 -8.86
N ASN A 94 1.68 -14.74 -7.72
CA ASN A 94 2.52 -13.55 -7.66
C ASN A 94 3.87 -13.75 -6.92
N PRO A 95 4.64 -14.82 -7.20
CA PRO A 95 5.92 -15.07 -6.51
C PRO A 95 6.96 -13.97 -6.75
N GLN A 96 6.87 -13.26 -7.89
CA GLN A 96 7.77 -12.15 -8.21
C GLN A 96 7.54 -10.95 -7.26
N LEU A 97 6.27 -10.67 -6.88
CA LEU A 97 5.94 -9.62 -5.93
C LEU A 97 6.50 -9.94 -4.54
N ILE A 98 6.38 -11.19 -4.09
CA ILE A 98 6.95 -11.65 -2.81
C ILE A 98 8.47 -11.48 -2.80
N SER A 99 9.15 -11.90 -3.88
CA SER A 99 10.61 -11.74 -4.01
C SER A 99 11.04 -10.28 -4.02
N LEU A 100 10.26 -9.41 -4.68
CA LEU A 100 10.48 -7.97 -4.73
C LEU A 100 10.38 -7.36 -3.33
N LEU A 101 9.35 -7.70 -2.57
CA LEU A 101 9.15 -7.22 -1.20
C LEU A 101 10.33 -7.58 -0.29
N LYS A 102 10.84 -8.83 -0.36
CA LYS A 102 12.03 -9.26 0.39
C LYS A 102 13.24 -8.39 0.08
N ALA A 103 13.47 -8.09 -1.20
CA ALA A 103 14.60 -7.27 -1.63
C ALA A 103 14.51 -5.84 -1.07
N TYR A 104 13.34 -5.22 -1.17
CA TYR A 104 13.15 -3.83 -0.70
C TYR A 104 13.12 -3.71 0.82
N ALA A 105 12.60 -4.70 1.55
CA ALA A 105 12.64 -4.71 3.01
C ALA A 105 14.07 -4.65 3.56
N SER A 106 15.04 -5.22 2.83
CA SER A 106 16.46 -5.21 3.19
C SER A 106 17.15 -3.89 2.86
N SER A 107 16.56 -3.02 2.05
CA SER A 107 17.16 -1.75 1.60
C SER A 107 16.79 -0.53 2.46
N GLY A 108 15.95 -0.71 3.48
CA GLY A 108 15.45 0.39 4.34
C GLY A 108 14.23 1.11 3.76
N THR A 109 13.67 0.65 2.64
CA THR A 109 12.40 1.14 2.10
C THR A 109 11.26 0.87 3.08
N GLN A 110 10.36 1.83 3.27
CA GLN A 110 9.15 1.60 4.05
C GLN A 110 8.19 0.71 3.28
N ILE A 111 7.67 -0.32 3.94
CA ILE A 111 6.74 -1.27 3.33
C ILE A 111 5.36 -1.11 3.97
N ILE A 112 4.38 -0.82 3.14
CA ILE A 112 3.01 -0.55 3.57
C ILE A 112 2.07 -1.60 2.97
N SER A 113 1.13 -2.10 3.76
CA SER A 113 0.06 -2.96 3.26
C SER A 113 -1.32 -2.43 3.59
N ASN A 114 -2.23 -2.57 2.66
CA ASN A 114 -3.65 -2.29 2.88
C ASN A 114 -4.43 -3.60 3.01
N CYS A 115 -5.18 -3.75 4.12
CA CYS A 115 -6.13 -4.83 4.31
C CYS A 115 -5.46 -6.22 4.15
N THR A 116 -6.00 -7.08 3.28
CA THR A 116 -5.44 -8.39 2.92
C THR A 116 -4.08 -8.34 2.20
N GLY A 117 -3.61 -7.17 1.80
CA GLY A 117 -2.24 -6.99 1.31
C GLY A 117 -1.16 -7.41 2.32
N ALA A 118 -1.50 -7.42 3.62
CA ALA A 118 -0.64 -7.90 4.69
C ALA A 118 -0.18 -9.37 4.51
N PHE A 119 -0.97 -10.19 3.82
CA PHE A 119 -0.59 -11.57 3.48
C PHE A 119 0.67 -11.64 2.63
N PHE A 120 0.85 -10.72 1.68
CA PHE A 120 2.09 -10.65 0.90
C PHE A 120 3.31 -10.31 1.76
N LEU A 121 3.14 -9.41 2.74
CA LEU A 121 4.22 -9.05 3.65
C LEU A 121 4.58 -10.22 4.57
N ALA A 122 3.58 -10.93 5.08
CA ALA A 122 3.78 -12.12 5.91
C ALA A 122 4.45 -13.25 5.11
N GLU A 123 4.00 -13.53 3.88
CA GLU A 123 4.60 -14.53 2.98
C GLU A 123 6.06 -14.18 2.62
N ALA A 124 6.37 -12.90 2.59
CA ALA A 124 7.75 -12.43 2.42
C ALA A 124 8.59 -12.51 3.72
N GLY A 125 8.01 -12.90 4.88
CA GLY A 125 8.70 -12.93 6.17
C GLY A 125 8.97 -11.54 6.77
N ILE A 126 8.38 -10.49 6.22
CA ILE A 126 8.60 -9.10 6.66
C ILE A 126 7.92 -8.83 8.01
N LEU A 127 6.85 -9.55 8.31
CA LEU A 127 6.05 -9.36 9.51
C LEU A 127 6.48 -10.25 10.69
N ASP A 128 7.44 -11.15 10.52
CA ASP A 128 7.88 -12.07 11.58
C ASP A 128 8.38 -11.29 12.81
N GLY A 129 7.79 -11.57 13.97
CA GLY A 129 8.08 -10.89 15.23
C GLY A 129 7.50 -9.46 15.35
N ARG A 130 6.82 -8.95 14.33
CA ARG A 130 6.28 -7.59 14.31
C ARG A 130 4.79 -7.52 14.60
N ARG A 131 4.36 -6.36 15.07
CA ARG A 131 2.94 -6.03 15.19
C ARG A 131 2.37 -5.70 13.80
N ALA A 132 1.23 -6.32 13.46
CA ALA A 132 0.55 -6.11 12.19
C ALA A 132 -0.96 -6.11 12.37
N THR A 133 -1.67 -5.57 11.41
CA THR A 133 -3.12 -5.73 11.24
C THR A 133 -3.46 -6.18 9.83
N THR A 134 -4.64 -6.73 9.65
CA THR A 134 -5.21 -7.13 8.37
C THR A 134 -6.73 -6.98 8.41
N HIS A 135 -7.42 -7.41 7.36
CA HIS A 135 -8.88 -7.43 7.38
C HIS A 135 -9.40 -8.39 8.46
N TRP A 136 -10.30 -7.93 9.32
CA TRP A 136 -10.81 -8.67 10.48
C TRP A 136 -11.38 -10.05 10.11
N ALA A 137 -12.06 -10.17 8.96
CA ALA A 137 -12.64 -11.45 8.50
C ALA A 137 -11.59 -12.50 8.11
N HIS A 138 -10.34 -12.10 7.92
CA HIS A 138 -9.22 -12.99 7.60
C HIS A 138 -8.26 -13.19 8.78
N ALA A 139 -8.59 -12.66 9.97
CA ALA A 139 -7.68 -12.66 11.11
C ALA A 139 -7.30 -14.07 11.58
N ASP A 140 -8.26 -14.98 11.67
CA ASP A 140 -7.99 -16.36 12.11
C ASP A 140 -7.15 -17.12 11.08
N HIS A 141 -7.51 -17.04 9.81
CA HIS A 141 -6.71 -17.60 8.70
C HIS A 141 -5.27 -17.04 8.71
N PHE A 142 -5.11 -15.74 8.97
CA PHE A 142 -3.80 -15.10 9.03
C PHE A 142 -2.97 -15.63 10.22
N ARG A 143 -3.56 -15.76 11.43
CA ARG A 143 -2.90 -16.29 12.62
C ARG A 143 -2.44 -17.73 12.44
N ASP A 144 -3.31 -18.56 11.87
CA ASP A 144 -3.01 -19.99 11.66
C ASP A 144 -1.83 -20.15 10.68
N ARG A 145 -1.77 -19.34 9.66
CA ARG A 145 -0.74 -19.41 8.63
C ARG A 145 0.58 -18.75 9.03
N TYR A 146 0.53 -17.66 9.79
CA TYR A 146 1.70 -16.86 10.16
C TYR A 146 1.81 -16.66 11.68
N PRO A 147 2.06 -17.73 12.44
CA PRO A 147 2.06 -17.69 13.91
C PRO A 147 3.20 -16.84 14.51
N GLN A 148 4.19 -16.46 13.70
CA GLN A 148 5.28 -15.56 14.10
C GLN A 148 4.86 -14.08 14.14
N VAL A 149 3.72 -13.72 13.55
CA VAL A 149 3.25 -12.33 13.47
C VAL A 149 2.40 -11.98 14.70
N GLN A 150 2.67 -10.83 15.32
CA GLN A 150 1.86 -10.30 16.40
C GLN A 150 0.63 -9.58 15.81
N LEU A 151 -0.38 -10.36 15.40
CA LEU A 151 -1.57 -9.81 14.74
C LEU A 151 -2.50 -9.13 15.74
N ILE A 152 -2.86 -7.86 15.47
CA ILE A 152 -3.76 -7.00 16.25
C ILE A 152 -4.89 -6.50 15.35
N PRO A 153 -5.88 -7.34 15.00
CA PRO A 153 -6.90 -7.03 14.00
C PRO A 153 -7.87 -5.92 14.46
N GLU A 154 -7.90 -5.57 15.74
CA GLU A 154 -8.69 -4.49 16.31
C GLU A 154 -8.11 -3.09 15.99
N GLN A 155 -6.84 -3.01 15.63
CA GLN A 155 -6.21 -1.76 15.24
C GLN A 155 -6.47 -1.46 13.76
N MET A 156 -6.91 -0.24 13.47
CA MET A 156 -7.08 0.22 12.09
C MET A 156 -5.73 0.38 11.38
N ILE A 157 -4.72 0.85 12.09
CA ILE A 157 -3.35 1.00 11.58
C ILE A 157 -2.38 0.46 12.63
N THR A 158 -1.42 -0.34 12.18
CA THR A 158 -0.24 -0.71 12.95
C THR A 158 1.02 -0.15 12.30
N SER A 159 1.98 0.22 13.13
CA SER A 159 3.32 0.67 12.71
C SER A 159 4.35 -0.04 13.56
N ASP A 160 5.32 -0.69 12.93
CA ASP A 160 6.43 -1.37 13.59
C ASP A 160 7.72 -1.22 12.75
N GLY A 161 8.57 -0.30 13.20
CA GLY A 161 9.75 0.10 12.43
C GLY A 161 9.37 0.67 11.06
N PRO A 162 9.94 0.16 9.95
CA PRO A 162 9.63 0.65 8.61
C PRO A 162 8.37 0.00 7.99
N VAL A 163 7.60 -0.78 8.76
CA VAL A 163 6.46 -1.54 8.25
C VAL A 163 5.15 -0.98 8.80
N PHE A 164 4.19 -0.75 7.90
CA PHE A 164 2.87 -0.21 8.23
C PHE A 164 1.80 -1.12 7.64
N CYS A 165 0.76 -1.44 8.43
CA CYS A 165 -0.37 -2.21 7.93
C CYS A 165 -1.67 -1.49 8.27
N SER A 166 -2.61 -1.42 7.32
CA SER A 166 -3.98 -0.98 7.61
C SER A 166 -4.96 -2.15 7.60
N GLY A 167 -6.02 -2.00 8.37
CA GLY A 167 -7.13 -2.94 8.46
C GLY A 167 -7.99 -3.00 7.19
N GLY A 168 -9.19 -3.53 7.34
CA GLY A 168 -10.13 -3.72 6.25
C GLY A 168 -10.93 -2.48 5.83
N GLY A 169 -11.75 -2.65 4.81
CA GLY A 169 -12.66 -1.62 4.31
C GLY A 169 -11.94 -0.44 3.69
N SER A 170 -12.25 0.77 4.15
CA SER A 170 -11.68 2.03 3.69
C SER A 170 -10.40 2.45 4.42
N ALA A 171 -9.82 1.62 5.27
CA ALA A 171 -8.63 1.95 6.06
C ALA A 171 -7.39 2.35 5.22
N TRP A 172 -7.39 2.05 3.91
CA TRP A 172 -6.38 2.55 2.97
C TRP A 172 -6.39 4.09 2.89
N PHE A 173 -7.56 4.73 3.05
CA PHE A 173 -7.70 6.18 3.07
C PHE A 173 -7.03 6.76 4.33
N ASP A 174 -7.34 6.18 5.50
CA ASP A 174 -6.73 6.60 6.77
C ASP A 174 -5.22 6.37 6.75
N MET A 175 -4.75 5.27 6.16
CA MET A 175 -3.32 4.99 5.98
C MET A 175 -2.65 6.05 5.11
N ALA A 176 -3.25 6.43 3.99
CA ALA A 176 -2.66 7.46 3.12
C ALA A 176 -2.60 8.83 3.81
N LEU A 177 -3.64 9.23 4.55
CA LEU A 177 -3.62 10.44 5.38
C LEU A 177 -2.57 10.37 6.50
N TYR A 178 -2.44 9.21 7.14
CA TYR A 178 -1.42 8.98 8.16
C TYR A 178 -0.01 9.12 7.59
N LEU A 179 0.26 8.59 6.40
CA LEU A 179 1.55 8.75 5.72
C LEU A 179 1.82 10.23 5.36
N ILE A 180 0.81 10.99 4.89
CA ILE A 180 0.94 12.42 4.64
C ILE A 180 1.27 13.15 5.95
N GLN A 181 0.56 12.85 7.03
CA GLN A 181 0.83 13.46 8.33
C GLN A 181 2.23 13.15 8.85
N LEU A 182 2.67 11.91 8.72
CA LEU A 182 3.96 11.43 9.23
C LEU A 182 5.15 12.05 8.48
N HIS A 183 5.02 12.19 7.17
CA HIS A 183 6.15 12.57 6.31
C HIS A 183 6.14 14.04 5.87
N ILE A 184 4.99 14.69 5.92
CA ILE A 184 4.85 16.10 5.51
C ILE A 184 4.41 16.94 6.70
N SER A 185 3.10 16.93 7.01
CA SER A 185 2.57 17.64 8.19
C SER A 185 1.10 17.25 8.44
N HIS A 186 0.65 17.48 9.66
CA HIS A 186 -0.76 17.34 10.03
C HIS A 186 -1.67 18.28 9.21
N GLU A 187 -1.23 19.51 8.96
CA GLU A 187 -1.95 20.48 8.15
C GLU A 187 -2.18 19.98 6.73
N THR A 188 -1.12 19.49 6.05
CA THR A 188 -1.23 18.93 4.70
C THR A 188 -2.16 17.72 4.66
N ALA A 189 -2.19 16.87 5.70
CA ALA A 189 -3.12 15.75 5.77
C ALA A 189 -4.58 16.21 5.85
N ILE A 190 -4.88 17.25 6.67
CA ILE A 190 -6.22 17.86 6.76
C ILE A 190 -6.62 18.49 5.42
N GLU A 191 -5.72 19.23 4.78
CA GLU A 191 -5.95 19.85 3.47
C GLU A 191 -6.25 18.80 2.40
N SER A 192 -5.47 17.70 2.38
CA SER A 192 -5.69 16.58 1.45
C SER A 192 -7.00 15.85 1.68
N ALA A 193 -7.46 15.73 2.94
CA ALA A 193 -8.74 15.09 3.26
C ALA A 193 -9.95 15.94 2.85
N LYS A 194 -9.77 17.24 2.62
CA LYS A 194 -10.82 18.20 2.26
C LYS A 194 -10.87 18.53 0.78
N ALA A 195 -9.79 18.29 0.06
CA ALA A 195 -9.66 18.56 -1.37
C ALA A 195 -10.23 17.42 -2.21
#